data_f0f1a506dd0a539698a2298ffe4ad39f
#
_entry.id   f0f1a506dd0a539698a2298ffe4ad39f
#
_cell.length_a   1.000
_cell.length_b   1.000
_cell.length_c   1.000
_cell.angle_alpha   90.00
_cell.angle_beta   90.00
_cell.angle_gamma   90.00
#
_symmetry.space_group_name_H-M   'P 1'
#
loop_
_entity.id
_entity.type
_entity.pdbx_description
1 polymer ?
#
loop_
_entity_poly.entity_id
_entity_poly.type
_entity_poly.pdbx_seq_one_letter_code
_entity_poly.pdbx_strand_id
1 'polypeptide(L)'
;MKRILSVILLGLYSSLSFGAEISARIQLNVIDADSQLSWQRQGTGILREDHSDVNLQQGLIKVQQALLPGLEAEAVINLHQDGERHLGLTQAKLQYKPLSASPYKFRARAGFFYPEMSFENPDTGWLSPYTYTQSAINSWLGEELRLAGLEMGLYSPGRQRRSPWSWEIYAGAFRGNDPLGTLLSWRGWAMHDRQSLHHDRIQFAPYPAVTDRIDHPAWVEPFHEIDGRTGFYIGGHLDYFKKTRLRYYYYDNNADPLAVNHQRLYAWHTRFHSLAFSHQLNSDTRLLGQWMDGTTEMGRRWVYAEFDAWYLMLSHRTGRHRFSLRYDHFTVTEDDIWPWDYNHSDGEGLTVNWRYHLNKNWQLGLEHHINSNTAVNRMTLSQAVSVDQQQSLAVLEFRWH
;
A
#
# COMPACT_ATOMS: atom_id res chain seq x y z
N MET A 1 25.18 3.75 -14.73
CA MET A 1 24.01 4.36 -15.43
C MET A 1 23.93 3.99 -16.91
N LYS A 2 24.89 4.30 -17.80
CA LYS A 2 24.77 4.01 -19.25
C LYS A 2 24.51 2.52 -19.60
N ARG A 3 25.12 1.57 -18.90
CA ARG A 3 24.93 0.12 -19.14
C ARG A 3 23.57 -0.41 -18.68
N ILE A 4 22.98 0.17 -17.64
CA ILE A 4 21.65 -0.24 -17.13
C ILE A 4 20.56 0.27 -18.09
N LEU A 5 20.70 1.49 -18.60
CA LEU A 5 19.76 2.03 -19.59
C LEU A 5 19.77 1.23 -20.91
N SER A 6 20.95 0.76 -21.34
CA SER A 6 21.10 -0.08 -22.56
C SER A 6 20.49 -1.47 -22.40
N VAL A 7 20.56 -2.08 -21.23
CA VAL A 7 19.93 -3.40 -20.96
C VAL A 7 18.41 -3.29 -20.92
N ILE A 8 17.89 -2.20 -20.32
CA ILE A 8 16.45 -1.94 -20.30
C ILE A 8 15.91 -1.69 -21.72
N LEU A 9 16.64 -0.94 -22.55
CA LEU A 9 16.27 -0.67 -23.95
C LEU A 9 16.34 -1.93 -24.84
N LEU A 10 17.32 -2.81 -24.65
CA LEU A 10 17.43 -4.07 -25.39
C LEU A 10 16.34 -5.09 -24.97
N GLY A 11 15.96 -5.14 -23.69
CA GLY A 11 14.84 -5.94 -23.20
C GLY A 11 13.50 -5.50 -23.80
N LEU A 12 13.31 -4.20 -24.00
CA LEU A 12 12.10 -3.62 -24.60
C LEU A 12 11.96 -3.99 -26.10
N TYR A 13 13.08 -4.10 -26.85
CA TYR A 13 13.03 -4.45 -28.28
C TYR A 13 12.64 -5.93 -28.56
N SER A 14 12.98 -6.84 -27.67
CA SER A 14 12.63 -8.27 -27.85
C SER A 14 11.19 -8.61 -27.47
N SER A 15 10.51 -7.79 -26.66
CA SER A 15 9.12 -8.02 -26.24
C SER A 15 8.08 -7.56 -27.26
N LEU A 16 8.45 -6.70 -28.20
CA LEU A 16 7.57 -6.24 -29.29
C LEU A 16 7.14 -7.36 -30.27
N SER A 17 7.82 -8.51 -30.27
CA SER A 17 7.47 -9.65 -31.13
C SER A 17 6.32 -10.52 -30.59
N PHE A 18 5.84 -10.32 -29.35
CA PHE A 18 4.82 -11.17 -28.71
C PHE A 18 3.50 -10.43 -28.37
N GLY A 19 3.31 -9.19 -28.83
CA GLY A 19 2.08 -8.43 -28.55
C GLY A 19 1.90 -8.05 -27.07
N ALA A 20 3.00 -7.98 -26.28
CA ALA A 20 2.97 -7.51 -24.92
C ALA A 20 2.80 -5.98 -24.86
N GLU A 21 1.92 -5.49 -24.01
CA GLU A 21 1.79 -4.08 -23.70
C GLU A 21 2.73 -3.73 -22.56
N ILE A 22 3.58 -2.72 -22.75
CA ILE A 22 4.52 -2.24 -21.74
C ILE A 22 4.19 -0.79 -21.44
N SER A 23 4.10 -0.47 -20.16
CA SER A 23 3.99 0.91 -19.70
C SER A 23 5.00 1.18 -18.59
N ALA A 24 5.43 2.43 -18.48
CA ALA A 24 6.41 2.84 -17.48
C ALA A 24 6.03 4.17 -16.85
N ARG A 25 6.47 4.37 -15.60
CA ARG A 25 6.34 5.63 -14.86
C ARG A 25 7.64 5.90 -14.10
N ILE A 26 8.09 7.14 -14.12
CA ILE A 26 9.27 7.60 -13.39
C ILE A 26 8.90 8.87 -12.65
N GLN A 27 9.25 8.96 -11.36
CA GLN A 27 9.04 10.15 -10.53
C GLN A 27 10.38 10.63 -9.98
N LEU A 28 10.69 11.90 -10.28
CA LEU A 28 11.81 12.63 -9.71
C LEU A 28 11.28 13.68 -8.76
N ASN A 29 11.81 13.72 -7.55
CA ASN A 29 11.38 14.63 -6.51
C ASN A 29 12.50 15.58 -6.08
N VAL A 30 12.12 16.82 -5.80
CA VAL A 30 12.85 17.74 -4.94
C VAL A 30 12.07 17.78 -3.64
N ILE A 31 12.75 17.47 -2.54
CA ILE A 31 12.15 17.27 -1.22
C ILE A 31 12.74 18.28 -0.26
N ASP A 32 11.88 18.85 0.57
CA ASP A 32 12.24 19.62 1.76
C ASP A 32 11.48 19.00 2.93
N ALA A 33 12.20 18.37 3.87
CA ALA A 33 11.63 17.65 5.00
C ALA A 33 12.25 18.10 6.32
N ASP A 34 11.36 18.32 7.29
CA ASP A 34 11.68 18.49 8.71
C ASP A 34 10.97 17.37 9.47
N SER A 35 11.71 16.30 9.71
CA SER A 35 11.19 15.03 10.21
C SER A 35 12.20 14.35 11.13
N GLN A 36 11.73 13.43 11.95
CA GLN A 36 12.58 12.48 12.65
C GLN A 36 13.32 11.60 11.63
N LEU A 37 14.48 11.05 12.04
CA LEU A 37 15.19 10.08 11.22
C LEU A 37 14.21 9.02 10.69
N SER A 38 14.17 8.85 9.38
CA SER A 38 13.24 7.96 8.69
C SER A 38 13.40 6.50 9.13
N TRP A 39 12.31 5.76 9.15
CA TRP A 39 12.31 4.32 9.35
C TRP A 39 13.20 3.59 8.32
N GLN A 40 13.35 4.10 7.12
CA GLN A 40 14.28 3.57 6.10
C GLN A 40 15.74 3.55 6.58
N ARG A 41 16.09 4.37 7.55
CA ARG A 41 17.41 4.47 8.17
C ARG A 41 17.39 4.04 9.64
N GLN A 42 16.50 3.11 10.01
CA GLN A 42 16.31 2.62 11.38
C GLN A 42 15.95 3.72 12.38
N GLY A 43 15.28 4.76 11.92
CA GLY A 43 14.72 5.83 12.74
C GLY A 43 13.29 5.58 13.19
N THR A 44 12.73 6.55 13.86
CA THR A 44 11.35 6.54 14.38
C THR A 44 10.41 7.48 13.62
N GLY A 45 10.91 8.12 12.56
CA GLY A 45 10.12 8.99 11.68
C GLY A 45 9.13 8.17 10.85
N ILE A 46 7.91 8.70 10.69
CA ILE A 46 6.84 8.03 9.94
C ILE A 46 6.80 8.46 8.47
N LEU A 47 7.59 9.47 8.09
CA LEU A 47 7.79 9.88 6.70
C LEU A 47 8.93 9.10 6.06
N ARG A 48 8.88 8.96 4.74
CA ARG A 48 9.92 8.29 3.96
C ARG A 48 11.23 9.07 3.96
N GLU A 49 11.13 10.40 3.88
CA GLU A 49 12.27 11.30 3.82
C GLU A 49 12.38 12.08 5.13
N ASP A 50 13.62 12.30 5.57
CA ASP A 50 13.94 12.98 6.83
C ASP A 50 14.88 14.19 6.65
N HIS A 51 15.22 14.54 5.41
CA HIS A 51 16.06 15.67 5.06
C HIS A 51 15.74 16.16 3.63
N SER A 52 16.23 17.37 3.32
CA SER A 52 16.08 17.93 1.97
C SER A 52 17.00 17.23 0.98
N ASP A 53 16.47 16.76 -0.14
CA ASP A 53 17.21 16.03 -1.17
C ASP A 53 16.55 16.14 -2.55
N VAL A 54 17.26 15.68 -3.57
CA VAL A 54 16.76 15.47 -4.94
C VAL A 54 16.96 14.02 -5.29
N ASN A 55 15.88 13.29 -5.44
CA ASN A 55 15.96 11.84 -5.61
C ASN A 55 15.05 11.29 -6.71
N LEU A 56 15.36 10.05 -7.12
CA LEU A 56 14.47 9.19 -7.87
C LEU A 56 13.51 8.51 -6.88
N GLN A 57 12.33 9.09 -6.70
CA GLN A 57 11.33 8.59 -5.77
C GLN A 57 10.93 7.15 -6.10
N GLN A 58 10.59 6.93 -7.37
CA GLN A 58 10.35 5.60 -7.89
C GLN A 58 10.38 5.54 -9.41
N GLY A 59 10.73 4.38 -9.94
CA GLY A 59 10.49 3.94 -11.29
C GLY A 59 9.57 2.72 -11.28
N LEU A 60 8.67 2.62 -12.25
CA LEU A 60 7.73 1.51 -12.37
C LEU A 60 7.64 1.07 -13.82
N ILE A 61 7.69 -0.25 -14.03
CA ILE A 61 7.44 -0.88 -15.32
C ILE A 61 6.33 -1.90 -15.14
N LYS A 62 5.27 -1.80 -15.93
CA LYS A 62 4.23 -2.80 -16.06
C LYS A 62 4.34 -3.49 -17.40
N VAL A 63 4.32 -4.81 -17.40
CA VAL A 63 4.20 -5.66 -18.57
C VAL A 63 2.88 -6.41 -18.49
N GLN A 64 2.11 -6.37 -19.55
CA GLN A 64 0.78 -6.98 -19.66
C GLN A 64 0.69 -7.76 -20.97
N GLN A 65 0.22 -9.00 -20.92
CA GLN A 65 0.14 -9.91 -22.05
C GLN A 65 -1.19 -10.65 -22.06
N ALA A 66 -1.96 -10.49 -23.14
CA ALA A 66 -3.09 -11.37 -23.39
C ALA A 66 -2.58 -12.74 -23.80
N LEU A 67 -2.95 -13.79 -23.06
CA LEU A 67 -2.55 -15.18 -23.31
C LEU A 67 -3.61 -15.93 -24.12
N LEU A 68 -4.88 -15.75 -23.74
CA LEU A 68 -6.06 -16.36 -24.37
C LEU A 68 -7.24 -15.38 -24.24
N PRO A 69 -8.32 -15.58 -24.99
CA PRO A 69 -9.53 -14.79 -24.81
C PRO A 69 -10.02 -14.79 -23.36
N GLY A 70 -9.95 -13.63 -22.70
CA GLY A 70 -10.31 -13.47 -21.30
C GLY A 70 -9.23 -13.87 -20.28
N LEU A 71 -8.06 -14.33 -20.69
CA LEU A 71 -6.92 -14.65 -19.83
C LEU A 71 -5.75 -13.71 -20.13
N GLU A 72 -5.27 -13.02 -19.10
CA GLU A 72 -4.21 -12.04 -19.17
C GLU A 72 -3.16 -12.29 -18.08
N ALA A 73 -1.89 -12.10 -18.41
CA ALA A 73 -0.79 -12.04 -17.45
C ALA A 73 -0.34 -10.60 -17.27
N GLU A 74 -0.06 -10.21 -16.03
CA GLU A 74 0.47 -8.90 -15.67
C GLU A 74 1.62 -9.04 -14.67
N ALA A 75 2.69 -8.26 -14.88
CA ALA A 75 3.77 -8.10 -13.92
C ALA A 75 4.09 -6.61 -13.74
N VAL A 76 4.36 -6.22 -12.49
CA VAL A 76 4.78 -4.86 -12.13
C VAL A 76 6.09 -4.94 -11.36
N ILE A 77 7.09 -4.22 -11.86
CA ILE A 77 8.43 -4.11 -11.29
C ILE A 77 8.62 -2.66 -10.85
N ASN A 78 9.06 -2.47 -9.62
CA ASN A 78 9.39 -1.15 -9.09
C ASN A 78 10.90 -1.00 -8.88
N LEU A 79 11.37 0.23 -9.07
CA LEU A 79 12.71 0.72 -8.77
C LEU A 79 12.59 1.83 -7.73
N HIS A 80 13.33 1.70 -6.63
CA HIS A 80 13.45 2.70 -5.58
C HIS A 80 14.93 3.08 -5.39
N GLN A 81 15.19 4.30 -4.96
CA GLN A 81 16.55 4.73 -4.63
C GLN A 81 16.97 4.25 -3.23
N ASP A 82 16.00 4.08 -2.33
CA ASP A 82 16.14 3.74 -0.92
C ASP A 82 15.83 2.26 -0.64
N GLY A 83 16.07 1.85 0.62
CA GLY A 83 15.86 0.49 1.11
C GLY A 83 17.01 -0.47 0.78
N GLU A 84 16.90 -1.72 1.25
CA GLU A 84 17.93 -2.75 0.96
C GLU A 84 17.86 -3.23 -0.49
N ARG A 85 16.65 -3.30 -1.06
CA ARG A 85 16.42 -3.67 -2.45
C ARG A 85 15.96 -2.47 -3.26
N HIS A 86 16.69 -2.22 -4.33
CA HIS A 86 16.38 -1.09 -5.21
C HIS A 86 15.49 -1.47 -6.38
N LEU A 87 15.46 -2.74 -6.78
CA LEU A 87 14.68 -3.23 -7.92
C LEU A 87 14.02 -4.56 -7.55
N GLY A 88 12.73 -4.69 -7.80
CA GLY A 88 12.02 -5.94 -7.55
C GLY A 88 10.58 -5.94 -7.99
N LEU A 89 10.00 -7.13 -7.91
CA LEU A 89 8.62 -7.37 -8.24
C LEU A 89 7.70 -6.82 -7.14
N THR A 90 6.66 -6.10 -7.54
CA THR A 90 5.57 -5.68 -6.64
C THR A 90 4.27 -6.40 -6.93
N GLN A 91 4.04 -6.84 -8.16
CA GLN A 91 2.89 -7.67 -8.52
C GLN A 91 3.27 -8.62 -9.67
N ALA A 92 2.72 -9.83 -9.64
CA ALA A 92 2.70 -10.77 -10.77
C ALA A 92 1.44 -11.62 -10.68
N LYS A 93 0.55 -11.52 -11.64
CA LYS A 93 -0.75 -12.20 -11.59
C LYS A 93 -1.22 -12.66 -12.96
N LEU A 94 -1.99 -13.73 -12.95
CA LEU A 94 -2.88 -14.12 -14.04
C LEU A 94 -4.29 -13.62 -13.69
N GLN A 95 -4.97 -13.06 -14.65
CA GLN A 95 -6.36 -12.62 -14.49
C GLN A 95 -7.22 -13.28 -15.56
N TYR A 96 -8.25 -13.99 -15.12
CA TYR A 96 -9.24 -14.61 -15.99
C TYR A 96 -10.58 -13.87 -15.87
N LYS A 97 -11.04 -13.31 -16.99
CA LYS A 97 -12.29 -12.57 -17.09
C LYS A 97 -12.95 -12.93 -18.43
N PRO A 98 -13.65 -14.06 -18.50
CA PRO A 98 -14.25 -14.53 -19.74
C PRO A 98 -15.34 -13.58 -20.25
N LEU A 99 -15.44 -13.47 -21.56
CA LEU A 99 -16.55 -12.78 -22.20
C LEU A 99 -17.85 -13.55 -21.91
N SER A 100 -18.87 -12.85 -21.49
CA SER A 100 -20.16 -13.44 -21.17
C SER A 100 -21.30 -12.48 -21.50
N ALA A 101 -22.33 -12.98 -22.15
CA ALA A 101 -23.57 -12.26 -22.37
C ALA A 101 -24.48 -12.23 -21.12
N SER A 102 -24.22 -13.10 -20.14
CA SER A 102 -24.97 -13.15 -18.88
C SER A 102 -24.83 -11.86 -18.10
N PRO A 103 -25.90 -11.39 -17.43
CA PRO A 103 -25.80 -10.29 -16.48
C PRO A 103 -24.99 -10.64 -15.21
N TYR A 104 -24.75 -11.92 -14.96
CA TYR A 104 -23.90 -12.44 -13.89
C TYR A 104 -22.64 -12.98 -14.50
N LYS A 105 -21.51 -12.46 -14.07
CA LYS A 105 -20.19 -12.74 -14.65
C LYS A 105 -19.24 -13.22 -13.59
N PHE A 106 -18.27 -14.02 -14.03
CA PHE A 106 -17.20 -14.55 -13.18
C PHE A 106 -15.88 -13.87 -13.52
N ARG A 107 -15.02 -13.72 -12.51
CA ARG A 107 -13.61 -13.43 -12.68
C ARG A 107 -12.76 -14.23 -11.67
N ALA A 108 -11.51 -14.48 -12.01
CA ALA A 108 -10.52 -15.05 -11.10
C ALA A 108 -9.19 -14.34 -11.28
N ARG A 109 -8.40 -14.28 -10.22
CA ARG A 109 -7.01 -13.83 -10.24
C ARG A 109 -6.16 -14.82 -9.46
N ALA A 110 -4.96 -15.13 -9.95
CA ALA A 110 -3.99 -15.97 -9.26
C ALA A 110 -2.60 -15.36 -9.36
N GLY A 111 -1.82 -15.39 -8.28
CA GLY A 111 -0.47 -14.86 -8.25
C GLY A 111 -0.22 -13.97 -7.05
N PHE A 112 0.66 -12.99 -7.20
CA PHE A 112 1.09 -12.04 -6.18
C PHE A 112 0.49 -10.66 -6.50
N PHE A 113 -0.48 -10.20 -5.70
CA PHE A 113 -1.27 -9.01 -6.00
C PHE A 113 -1.86 -8.34 -4.77
N TYR A 114 -2.29 -7.08 -4.91
CA TYR A 114 -3.11 -6.37 -3.94
C TYR A 114 -4.59 -6.71 -4.09
N PRO A 115 -5.33 -6.96 -3.01
CA PRO A 115 -6.80 -6.87 -3.03
C PRO A 115 -7.25 -5.45 -3.39
N GLU A 116 -8.37 -5.31 -4.06
CA GLU A 116 -8.88 -4.01 -4.52
C GLU A 116 -9.61 -3.24 -3.40
N MET A 117 -8.95 -3.01 -2.26
CA MET A 117 -9.57 -2.42 -1.06
C MET A 117 -9.72 -0.90 -1.15
N SER A 118 -8.84 -0.21 -1.89
CA SER A 118 -8.73 1.26 -1.88
C SER A 118 -9.30 1.93 -3.12
N PHE A 119 -9.85 3.14 -2.94
CA PHE A 119 -10.11 4.10 -4.02
C PHE A 119 -9.02 5.16 -4.15
N GLU A 120 -8.17 5.31 -3.16
CA GLU A 120 -7.02 6.23 -3.21
C GLU A 120 -5.97 5.74 -4.21
N ASN A 121 -5.70 4.43 -4.26
CA ASN A 121 -4.62 3.81 -5.01
C ASN A 121 -5.11 2.93 -6.18
N PRO A 122 -5.83 3.48 -7.17
CA PRO A 122 -6.34 2.72 -8.30
C PRO A 122 -5.32 2.52 -9.43
N ASP A 123 -4.21 3.28 -9.42
CA ASP A 123 -3.21 3.26 -10.49
C ASP A 123 -2.28 2.04 -10.35
N THR A 124 -1.61 1.70 -11.46
CA THR A 124 -0.62 0.62 -11.50
C THR A 124 0.45 0.82 -10.41
N GLY A 125 0.85 -0.25 -9.74
CA GLY A 125 1.87 -0.22 -8.70
C GLY A 125 1.38 0.44 -7.42
N TRP A 126 0.09 0.36 -7.11
CA TRP A 126 -0.51 0.94 -5.89
C TRP A 126 -0.30 2.46 -5.79
N LEU A 127 -0.28 3.17 -6.92
CA LEU A 127 -0.10 4.62 -6.95
C LEU A 127 -1.42 5.36 -6.85
N SER A 128 -1.36 6.55 -6.25
CA SER A 128 -2.49 7.47 -6.13
C SER A 128 -2.46 8.53 -7.24
N PRO A 129 -3.57 8.77 -7.93
CA PRO A 129 -3.70 9.92 -8.83
C PRO A 129 -4.01 11.22 -8.09
N TYR A 130 -4.15 11.20 -6.76
CA TYR A 130 -4.61 12.32 -5.93
C TYR A 130 -3.48 13.00 -5.17
N THR A 131 -2.68 12.21 -4.45
CA THR A 131 -1.57 12.65 -3.59
C THR A 131 -0.33 11.83 -3.93
N TYR A 132 0.87 12.34 -3.59
CA TYR A 132 2.11 11.57 -3.67
C TYR A 132 2.32 10.79 -2.37
N THR A 133 2.22 11.42 -1.20
CA THR A 133 2.17 10.72 0.08
C THR A 133 0.82 10.02 0.22
N GLN A 134 0.81 8.73 0.48
CA GLN A 134 -0.39 7.94 0.66
C GLN A 134 -0.95 8.13 2.09
N SER A 135 -2.23 7.81 2.29
CA SER A 135 -2.83 7.75 3.63
C SER A 135 -2.13 6.72 4.51
N ALA A 136 -2.28 6.83 5.83
CA ALA A 136 -1.73 5.85 6.76
C ALA A 136 -2.16 4.42 6.40
N ILE A 137 -3.44 4.20 6.10
CA ILE A 137 -3.97 2.90 5.67
C ILE A 137 -3.27 2.41 4.40
N ASN A 138 -3.17 3.25 3.37
CA ASN A 138 -2.67 2.80 2.07
C ASN A 138 -1.14 2.74 2.01
N SER A 139 -0.43 3.46 2.86
CA SER A 139 1.00 3.27 3.11
C SER A 139 1.26 1.88 3.70
N TRP A 140 0.53 1.50 4.76
CA TRP A 140 0.65 0.18 5.38
C TRP A 140 0.26 -0.95 4.43
N LEU A 141 -0.86 -0.83 3.69
CA LEU A 141 -1.25 -1.81 2.68
C LEU A 141 -0.18 -1.95 1.58
N GLY A 142 0.41 -0.83 1.15
CA GLY A 142 1.50 -0.81 0.18
C GLY A 142 2.77 -1.48 0.66
N GLU A 143 3.00 -1.47 1.96
CA GLU A 143 4.21 -1.93 2.62
C GLU A 143 4.12 -3.38 3.07
N GLU A 144 3.09 -3.75 3.83
CA GLU A 144 2.99 -5.07 4.45
C GLU A 144 1.97 -6.01 3.80
N LEU A 145 1.01 -5.54 2.99
CA LEU A 145 -0.04 -6.40 2.47
C LEU A 145 0.12 -6.70 0.99
N ARG A 146 0.41 -7.95 0.66
CA ARG A 146 0.34 -8.52 -0.68
C ARG A 146 0.10 -10.02 -0.61
N LEU A 147 -0.75 -10.52 -1.48
CA LEU A 147 -1.24 -11.89 -1.40
C LEU A 147 -0.58 -12.76 -2.48
N ALA A 148 0.05 -13.86 -2.08
CA ALA A 148 0.38 -14.96 -2.98
C ALA A 148 -0.77 -15.97 -2.94
N GLY A 149 -1.74 -15.87 -3.87
CA GLY A 149 -2.97 -16.61 -3.74
C GLY A 149 -3.87 -16.63 -4.96
N LEU A 150 -5.11 -17.05 -4.71
CA LEU A 150 -6.20 -17.14 -5.66
C LEU A 150 -7.37 -16.31 -5.14
N GLU A 151 -7.92 -15.44 -6.00
CA GLU A 151 -9.19 -14.74 -5.77
C GLU A 151 -10.21 -15.19 -6.81
N MET A 152 -11.43 -15.43 -6.37
CA MET A 152 -12.60 -15.66 -7.22
C MET A 152 -13.64 -14.60 -6.95
N GLY A 153 -14.34 -14.14 -8.00
CA GLY A 153 -15.36 -13.11 -7.89
C GLY A 153 -16.53 -13.32 -8.82
N LEU A 154 -17.70 -12.96 -8.33
CA LEU A 154 -18.91 -12.80 -9.12
C LEU A 154 -19.25 -11.31 -9.19
N TYR A 155 -19.59 -10.83 -10.38
CA TYR A 155 -19.99 -9.44 -10.55
C TYR A 155 -21.17 -9.30 -11.50
N SER A 156 -21.96 -8.25 -11.26
CA SER A 156 -23.15 -7.99 -12.03
C SER A 156 -23.28 -6.49 -12.35
N PRO A 157 -22.94 -6.09 -13.59
CA PRO A 157 -23.09 -4.71 -14.03
C PRO A 157 -24.58 -4.30 -14.07
N GLY A 158 -24.91 -3.19 -13.40
CA GLY A 158 -26.28 -2.69 -13.35
C GLY A 158 -26.86 -2.38 -14.75
N ARG A 159 -26.03 -1.87 -15.67
CA ARG A 159 -26.45 -1.57 -17.05
C ARG A 159 -27.06 -2.78 -17.76
N GLN A 160 -26.51 -3.98 -17.56
CA GLN A 160 -27.06 -5.20 -18.18
C GLN A 160 -28.38 -5.65 -17.56
N ARG A 161 -28.61 -5.30 -16.30
CA ARG A 161 -29.85 -5.61 -15.58
C ARG A 161 -30.88 -4.46 -15.61
N ARG A 162 -30.56 -3.35 -16.30
CA ARG A 162 -31.33 -2.10 -16.26
C ARG A 162 -31.56 -1.60 -14.83
N SER A 163 -30.55 -1.76 -13.98
CA SER A 163 -30.54 -1.37 -12.57
C SER A 163 -29.54 -0.24 -12.32
N PRO A 164 -29.80 0.70 -11.42
CA PRO A 164 -28.80 1.70 -11.01
C PRO A 164 -27.64 1.10 -10.25
N TRP A 165 -27.78 -0.13 -9.74
CA TRP A 165 -26.82 -0.81 -8.90
C TRP A 165 -25.99 -1.82 -9.68
N SER A 166 -24.65 -1.66 -9.63
CA SER A 166 -23.69 -2.72 -9.96
C SER A 166 -23.11 -3.26 -8.67
N TRP A 167 -22.81 -4.55 -8.64
CA TRP A 167 -22.20 -5.18 -7.47
C TRP A 167 -21.18 -6.23 -7.87
N GLU A 168 -20.23 -6.48 -6.97
CA GLU A 168 -19.22 -7.52 -7.06
C GLU A 168 -19.01 -8.12 -5.67
N ILE A 169 -18.76 -9.42 -5.60
CA ILE A 169 -18.39 -10.14 -4.38
C ILE A 169 -17.15 -10.97 -4.67
N TYR A 170 -16.24 -11.04 -3.70
CA TYR A 170 -14.96 -11.71 -3.83
C TYR A 170 -14.70 -12.62 -2.64
N ALA A 171 -13.99 -13.71 -2.91
CA ALA A 171 -13.35 -14.52 -1.89
C ALA A 171 -11.93 -14.85 -2.37
N GLY A 172 -10.96 -14.73 -1.50
CA GLY A 172 -9.56 -15.06 -1.75
C GLY A 172 -8.99 -15.97 -0.69
N ALA A 173 -8.08 -16.85 -1.12
CA ALA A 173 -7.26 -17.68 -0.25
C ALA A 173 -5.80 -17.48 -0.65
N PHE A 174 -4.91 -17.35 0.34
CA PHE A 174 -3.53 -16.96 0.10
C PHE A 174 -2.58 -17.53 1.15
N ARG A 175 -1.29 -17.38 0.88
CA ARG A 175 -0.17 -17.63 1.79
C ARG A 175 0.85 -16.50 1.68
N GLY A 176 1.89 -16.54 2.54
CA GLY A 176 3.03 -15.65 2.44
C GLY A 176 2.73 -14.23 2.89
N ASN A 177 1.99 -14.06 3.97
CA ASN A 177 1.77 -12.77 4.60
C ASN A 177 1.67 -12.93 6.13
N ASP A 178 2.44 -13.87 6.67
CA ASP A 178 2.43 -14.18 8.10
C ASP A 178 3.03 -13.06 8.98
N PRO A 179 4.04 -12.28 8.53
CA PRO A 179 4.56 -11.17 9.33
C PRO A 179 3.69 -9.91 9.32
N LEU A 180 2.55 -9.89 8.63
CA LEU A 180 1.66 -8.71 8.58
C LEU A 180 1.28 -8.25 9.98
N GLY A 181 1.49 -6.98 10.27
CA GLY A 181 1.24 -6.36 11.57
C GLY A 181 2.49 -6.10 12.39
N THR A 182 3.65 -6.64 11.98
CA THR A 182 4.94 -6.36 12.65
C THR A 182 5.24 -4.86 12.70
N LEU A 183 5.10 -4.17 11.57
CA LEU A 183 5.39 -2.74 11.51
C LEU A 183 4.37 -1.91 12.30
N LEU A 184 3.09 -2.26 12.24
CA LEU A 184 2.07 -1.58 13.05
C LEU A 184 2.37 -1.68 14.54
N SER A 185 2.76 -2.86 15.03
CA SER A 185 3.06 -3.05 16.44
C SER A 185 4.33 -2.33 16.88
N TRP A 186 5.42 -2.45 16.13
CA TRP A 186 6.70 -1.89 16.56
C TRP A 186 6.90 -0.42 16.18
N ARG A 187 6.47 -0.01 14.99
CA ARG A 187 6.67 1.36 14.48
C ARG A 187 5.42 2.23 14.60
N GLY A 188 4.24 1.62 14.58
CA GLY A 188 2.97 2.31 14.35
C GLY A 188 2.71 2.58 12.87
N TRP A 189 1.71 3.37 12.59
CA TRP A 189 1.38 3.82 11.24
C TRP A 189 2.46 4.73 10.65
N ALA A 190 2.65 4.66 9.34
CA ALA A 190 3.53 5.55 8.60
C ALA A 190 2.80 6.17 7.40
N MET A 191 3.33 7.27 6.86
CA MET A 191 2.74 8.00 5.73
C MET A 191 3.79 8.22 4.65
N HIS A 192 3.73 7.40 3.60
CA HIS A 192 4.71 7.39 2.50
C HIS A 192 4.10 6.76 1.24
N ASP A 193 4.88 6.68 0.17
CA ASP A 193 4.48 6.13 -1.13
C ASP A 193 5.25 4.85 -1.53
N ARG A 194 6.20 4.40 -0.69
CA ARG A 194 7.03 3.24 -1.00
C ARG A 194 6.26 1.94 -0.85
N GLN A 195 6.23 1.13 -1.92
CA GLN A 195 5.74 -0.25 -1.86
C GLN A 195 6.92 -1.19 -1.61
N SER A 196 6.72 -2.16 -0.73
CA SER A 196 7.73 -3.19 -0.53
C SER A 196 7.85 -4.09 -1.75
N LEU A 197 9.08 -4.41 -2.11
CA LEU A 197 9.39 -5.36 -3.17
C LEU A 197 9.29 -6.79 -2.64
N HIS A 198 9.07 -7.75 -3.51
CA HIS A 198 9.12 -9.17 -3.13
C HIS A 198 10.51 -9.50 -2.54
N HIS A 199 10.56 -10.11 -1.36
CA HIS A 199 11.75 -10.32 -0.53
C HIS A 199 12.46 -9.04 -0.07
N ASP A 200 11.76 -7.90 0.00
CA ASP A 200 12.29 -6.69 0.61
C ASP A 200 12.34 -6.83 2.14
N ARG A 201 13.33 -6.23 2.76
CA ARG A 201 13.42 -6.10 4.22
C ARG A 201 13.15 -4.67 4.60
N ILE A 202 12.14 -4.49 5.43
CA ILE A 202 11.77 -3.18 5.96
C ILE A 202 12.42 -3.05 7.32
N GLN A 203 13.24 -2.04 7.47
CA GLN A 203 13.90 -1.72 8.73
C GLN A 203 12.93 -0.99 9.66
N PHE A 204 13.19 -1.06 10.95
CA PHE A 204 12.59 -0.20 11.97
C PHE A 204 13.62 0.06 13.08
N ALA A 205 13.34 1.00 13.97
CA ALA A 205 14.27 1.36 15.03
C ALA A 205 14.55 0.15 15.95
N PRO A 206 15.79 -0.03 16.43
CA PRO A 206 16.19 -1.17 17.26
C PRO A 206 15.68 -1.00 18.70
N TYR A 207 14.37 -1.10 18.89
CA TYR A 207 13.75 -1.03 20.21
C TYR A 207 14.25 -2.18 21.11
N PRO A 208 14.73 -1.90 22.35
CA PRO A 208 15.26 -2.92 23.24
C PRO A 208 14.29 -4.05 23.58
N ALA A 209 12.99 -3.78 23.61
CA ALA A 209 11.98 -4.80 23.81
C ALA A 209 12.01 -5.84 22.69
N VAL A 210 12.25 -5.40 21.46
CA VAL A 210 12.27 -6.24 20.26
C VAL A 210 13.58 -7.00 20.12
N THR A 211 14.72 -6.27 20.15
CA THR A 211 16.03 -6.85 19.83
C THR A 211 16.65 -7.63 20.98
N ASP A 212 16.45 -7.18 22.22
CA ASP A 212 17.14 -7.73 23.38
C ASP A 212 16.29 -8.71 24.20
N ARG A 213 14.96 -8.56 24.18
CA ARG A 213 14.03 -9.37 24.99
C ARG A 213 13.30 -10.43 24.21
N ILE A 214 12.76 -10.07 23.04
CA ILE A 214 12.02 -10.99 22.17
C ILE A 214 12.98 -11.71 21.20
N ASP A 215 14.18 -11.17 20.99
CA ASP A 215 15.17 -11.68 20.03
C ASP A 215 14.63 -11.65 18.60
N HIS A 216 13.91 -10.58 18.27
CA HIS A 216 13.44 -10.30 16.92
C HIS A 216 14.39 -9.29 16.25
N PRO A 217 14.75 -9.47 14.99
CA PRO A 217 15.61 -8.50 14.31
C PRO A 217 14.87 -7.15 14.12
N ALA A 218 15.61 -6.05 14.03
CA ALA A 218 15.06 -4.73 13.74
C ALA A 218 14.69 -4.56 12.25
N TRP A 219 14.11 -5.59 11.65
CA TRP A 219 13.60 -5.63 10.29
C TRP A 219 12.55 -6.73 10.13
N VAL A 220 11.71 -6.59 9.11
CA VAL A 220 10.72 -7.59 8.70
C VAL A 220 10.77 -7.83 7.18
N GLU A 221 10.49 -9.06 6.73
CA GLU A 221 10.19 -9.43 5.35
C GLU A 221 8.68 -9.69 5.25
N PRO A 222 7.86 -8.74 4.75
CA PRO A 222 6.40 -8.76 4.93
C PRO A 222 5.69 -9.94 4.28
N PHE A 223 6.24 -10.43 3.15
CA PHE A 223 5.58 -11.45 2.31
C PHE A 223 6.16 -12.84 2.54
N HIS A 224 6.57 -13.12 3.79
CA HIS A 224 7.17 -14.39 4.17
C HIS A 224 6.10 -15.38 4.63
N GLU A 225 6.29 -16.65 4.28
CA GLU A 225 5.50 -17.78 4.76
C GLU A 225 6.25 -18.44 5.93
N ILE A 226 5.61 -18.58 7.06
CA ILE A 226 6.24 -19.07 8.30
C ILE A 226 5.61 -20.37 8.80
N ASP A 227 4.28 -20.47 8.82
CA ASP A 227 3.57 -21.54 9.51
C ASP A 227 2.82 -22.54 8.60
N GLY A 228 2.74 -22.25 7.31
CA GLY A 228 2.06 -23.09 6.31
C GLY A 228 0.55 -22.99 6.30
N ARG A 229 -0.05 -22.11 7.11
CA ARG A 229 -1.51 -21.92 7.14
C ARG A 229 -1.97 -21.08 5.96
N THR A 230 -3.23 -21.23 5.62
CA THR A 230 -3.86 -20.47 4.53
C THR A 230 -4.72 -19.38 5.12
N GLY A 231 -4.37 -18.14 4.79
CA GLY A 231 -5.17 -16.96 5.07
C GLY A 231 -6.30 -16.80 4.05
N PHE A 232 -7.27 -15.96 4.37
CA PHE A 232 -8.40 -15.70 3.50
C PHE A 232 -8.88 -14.25 3.62
N TYR A 233 -9.62 -13.82 2.62
CA TYR A 233 -10.42 -12.60 2.69
C TYR A 233 -11.72 -12.76 1.93
N ILE A 234 -12.69 -11.98 2.32
CA ILE A 234 -13.94 -11.79 1.59
C ILE A 234 -14.14 -10.28 1.35
N GLY A 235 -14.71 -9.93 0.22
CA GLY A 235 -14.95 -8.53 -0.09
C GLY A 235 -16.15 -8.33 -1.00
N GLY A 236 -16.59 -7.09 -1.08
CA GLY A 236 -17.68 -6.70 -1.95
C GLY A 236 -17.59 -5.24 -2.39
N HIS A 237 -18.00 -5.01 -3.61
CA HIS A 237 -18.13 -3.68 -4.20
C HIS A 237 -19.58 -3.40 -4.53
N LEU A 238 -20.03 -2.19 -4.25
CA LEU A 238 -21.37 -1.72 -4.57
C LEU A 238 -21.27 -0.34 -5.22
N ASP A 239 -21.73 -0.23 -6.45
CA ASP A 239 -21.72 1.01 -7.23
C ASP A 239 -23.15 1.45 -7.53
N TYR A 240 -23.51 2.67 -7.14
CA TYR A 240 -24.76 3.33 -7.52
C TYR A 240 -24.50 4.34 -8.64
N PHE A 241 -24.97 4.06 -9.86
CA PHE A 241 -24.71 4.84 -11.08
C PHE A 241 -23.22 5.20 -11.33
N LYS A 242 -22.26 4.49 -10.74
CA LYS A 242 -20.84 4.86 -10.65
C LYS A 242 -20.58 6.23 -9.96
N LYS A 243 -21.64 6.87 -9.45
CA LYS A 243 -21.57 8.13 -8.73
C LYS A 243 -21.14 7.91 -7.28
N THR A 244 -21.75 6.93 -6.63
CA THR A 244 -21.38 6.51 -5.27
C THR A 244 -20.89 5.08 -5.33
N ARG A 245 -19.73 4.83 -4.75
CA ARG A 245 -19.05 3.55 -4.80
C ARG A 245 -18.61 3.18 -3.39
N LEU A 246 -18.84 1.94 -2.99
CA LEU A 246 -18.43 1.37 -1.70
C LEU A 246 -17.61 0.13 -1.96
N ARG A 247 -16.62 -0.11 -1.11
CA ARG A 247 -15.84 -1.34 -1.04
C ARG A 247 -15.73 -1.76 0.41
N TYR A 248 -16.04 -3.01 0.69
CA TYR A 248 -15.87 -3.59 2.01
C TYR A 248 -15.05 -4.86 1.90
N TYR A 249 -14.13 -5.08 2.84
CA TYR A 249 -13.30 -6.27 2.95
C TYR A 249 -13.13 -6.67 4.41
N TYR A 250 -13.20 -7.96 4.64
CA TYR A 250 -12.69 -8.61 5.83
C TYR A 250 -11.49 -9.46 5.43
N TYR A 251 -10.38 -9.32 6.15
CA TYR A 251 -9.12 -10.01 5.93
C TYR A 251 -8.70 -10.73 7.21
N ASP A 252 -8.15 -11.94 7.07
CA ASP A 252 -7.58 -12.75 8.14
C ASP A 252 -6.47 -13.60 7.55
N ASN A 253 -5.21 -13.38 7.99
CA ASN A 253 -4.09 -14.19 7.52
C ASN A 253 -4.04 -15.58 8.16
N ASN A 254 -4.84 -15.83 9.22
CA ASN A 254 -4.94 -17.11 9.92
C ASN A 254 -3.58 -17.65 10.40
N ALA A 255 -2.58 -16.78 10.58
CA ALA A 255 -1.26 -17.17 10.99
C ALA A 255 -1.22 -17.65 12.44
N ASP A 256 -0.28 -18.54 12.76
CA ASP A 256 -0.04 -19.00 14.11
C ASP A 256 0.85 -18.02 14.87
N PRO A 257 0.37 -17.25 15.84
CA PRO A 257 1.18 -16.28 16.55
C PRO A 257 2.34 -16.91 17.34
N LEU A 258 2.35 -18.23 17.52
CA LEU A 258 3.44 -18.96 18.18
C LEU A 258 4.54 -19.42 17.20
N ALA A 259 4.29 -19.34 15.90
CA ALA A 259 5.27 -19.76 14.91
C ALA A 259 6.38 -18.73 14.74
N VAL A 260 7.61 -19.22 14.61
CA VAL A 260 8.80 -18.41 14.38
C VAL A 260 9.75 -19.15 13.44
N ASN A 261 10.33 -18.46 12.49
CA ASN A 261 11.30 -19.06 11.57
C ASN A 261 12.75 -19.01 12.11
N HIS A 262 13.69 -19.55 11.33
CA HIS A 262 15.11 -19.58 11.69
C HIS A 262 15.77 -18.20 11.74
N GLN A 263 15.18 -17.17 11.15
CA GLN A 263 15.64 -15.79 11.17
C GLN A 263 15.04 -14.99 12.34
N ARG A 264 14.29 -15.65 13.22
CA ARG A 264 13.59 -15.04 14.36
C ARG A 264 12.47 -14.08 13.93
N LEU A 265 11.94 -14.24 12.70
CA LEU A 265 10.69 -13.60 12.30
C LEU A 265 9.53 -14.42 12.84
N TYR A 266 8.63 -13.76 13.54
CA TYR A 266 7.42 -14.34 14.09
C TYR A 266 6.28 -14.21 13.09
N ALA A 267 5.38 -15.17 13.10
CA ALA A 267 4.09 -15.01 12.48
C ALA A 267 3.20 -14.16 13.40
N TRP A 268 2.35 -13.35 12.79
CA TRP A 268 1.43 -12.43 13.45
C TRP A 268 0.02 -12.77 13.01
N HIS A 269 -0.87 -13.10 13.94
CA HIS A 269 -2.27 -13.29 13.60
C HIS A 269 -2.93 -11.92 13.41
N THR A 270 -3.07 -11.50 12.17
CA THR A 270 -3.62 -10.18 11.81
C THR A 270 -4.94 -10.33 11.07
N ARG A 271 -5.96 -9.63 11.56
CA ARG A 271 -7.28 -9.56 10.96
C ARG A 271 -7.84 -8.15 11.03
N PHE A 272 -8.56 -7.76 10.00
CA PHE A 272 -9.15 -6.42 9.96
C PHE A 272 -10.36 -6.32 9.03
N HIS A 273 -11.13 -5.28 9.27
CA HIS A 273 -12.18 -4.77 8.40
C HIS A 273 -11.68 -3.54 7.66
N SER A 274 -12.05 -3.38 6.39
CA SER A 274 -11.77 -2.18 5.60
C SER A 274 -13.02 -1.76 4.85
N LEU A 275 -13.43 -0.51 5.02
CA LEU A 275 -14.55 0.11 4.32
C LEU A 275 -14.07 1.36 3.60
N ALA A 276 -14.13 1.35 2.28
CA ALA A 276 -13.78 2.51 1.46
C ALA A 276 -15.00 3.02 0.70
N PHE A 277 -15.08 4.34 0.53
CA PHE A 277 -16.11 4.97 -0.29
C PHE A 277 -15.51 6.00 -1.26
N SER A 278 -16.22 6.21 -2.35
CA SER A 278 -15.96 7.29 -3.31
C SER A 278 -17.28 7.86 -3.80
N HIS A 279 -17.47 9.16 -3.66
CA HIS A 279 -18.68 9.86 -4.11
C HIS A 279 -18.33 11.02 -5.05
N GLN A 280 -18.96 11.02 -6.22
CA GLN A 280 -18.83 12.11 -7.20
C GLN A 280 -19.82 13.22 -6.83
N LEU A 281 -19.33 14.33 -6.26
CA LEU A 281 -20.15 15.48 -5.89
C LEU A 281 -20.68 16.19 -7.15
N ASN A 282 -19.81 16.41 -8.16
CA ASN A 282 -20.12 16.93 -9.48
C ASN A 282 -19.14 16.35 -10.51
N SER A 283 -19.16 16.81 -11.77
CA SER A 283 -18.28 16.31 -12.85
C SER A 283 -16.80 16.33 -12.49
N ASP A 284 -16.37 17.29 -11.66
CA ASP A 284 -14.97 17.63 -11.43
C ASP A 284 -14.52 17.39 -10.01
N THR A 285 -15.46 17.20 -9.07
CA THR A 285 -15.17 17.06 -7.63
C THR A 285 -15.58 15.71 -7.10
N ARG A 286 -14.67 15.06 -6.41
CA ARG A 286 -14.86 13.74 -5.78
C ARG A 286 -14.47 13.78 -4.31
N LEU A 287 -15.29 13.15 -3.50
CA LEU A 287 -15.03 12.85 -2.10
C LEU A 287 -14.66 11.37 -1.99
N LEU A 288 -13.57 11.07 -1.30
CA LEU A 288 -13.09 9.72 -1.02
C LEU A 288 -12.84 9.57 0.48
N GLY A 289 -12.94 8.36 0.97
CA GLY A 289 -12.54 8.03 2.32
C GLY A 289 -12.37 6.54 2.47
N GLN A 290 -11.65 6.15 3.50
CA GLN A 290 -11.46 4.76 3.91
C GLN A 290 -11.35 4.72 5.43
N TRP A 291 -11.92 3.71 6.02
CA TRP A 291 -11.77 3.32 7.41
C TRP A 291 -11.27 1.89 7.49
N MET A 292 -10.43 1.61 8.45
CA MET A 292 -9.88 0.31 8.76
C MET A 292 -9.81 0.13 10.27
N ASP A 293 -10.16 -1.06 10.73
CA ASP A 293 -10.14 -1.46 12.14
C ASP A 293 -9.73 -2.93 12.22
N GLY A 294 -8.85 -3.27 13.16
CA GLY A 294 -8.37 -4.62 13.26
C GLY A 294 -7.50 -4.90 14.48
N THR A 295 -7.00 -6.13 14.53
CA THR A 295 -6.11 -6.61 15.58
C THR A 295 -4.94 -7.36 15.01
N THR A 296 -3.81 -7.34 15.71
CA THR A 296 -2.63 -8.14 15.40
C THR A 296 -2.03 -8.70 16.68
N GLU A 297 -1.60 -9.97 16.65
CA GLU A 297 -1.11 -10.72 17.82
C GLU A 297 0.16 -11.50 17.48
N MET A 298 1.14 -11.46 18.39
CA MET A 298 2.34 -12.29 18.36
C MET A 298 2.53 -13.00 19.72
N GLY A 299 2.99 -14.24 19.69
CA GLY A 299 3.17 -15.05 20.88
C GLY A 299 1.83 -15.40 21.57
N ARG A 300 1.86 -15.66 22.85
CA ARG A 300 0.64 -15.83 23.68
C ARG A 300 0.26 -14.47 24.25
N ARG A 301 -0.21 -13.56 23.41
CA ARG A 301 -0.43 -12.15 23.76
C ARG A 301 0.82 -11.49 24.37
N TRP A 302 2.00 -11.84 23.85
CA TRP A 302 3.22 -11.09 24.19
C TRP A 302 3.16 -9.70 23.56
N VAL A 303 2.63 -9.64 22.36
CA VAL A 303 2.22 -8.40 21.73
C VAL A 303 0.80 -8.61 21.21
N TYR A 304 -0.10 -7.76 21.63
CA TYR A 304 -1.45 -7.69 21.11
C TYR A 304 -1.82 -6.23 20.94
N ALA A 305 -2.05 -5.83 19.72
CA ALA A 305 -2.40 -4.46 19.39
C ALA A 305 -3.72 -4.41 18.61
N GLU A 306 -4.59 -3.51 19.03
CA GLU A 306 -5.74 -3.06 18.27
C GLU A 306 -5.33 -1.84 17.45
N PHE A 307 -5.76 -1.76 16.20
CA PHE A 307 -5.45 -0.65 15.33
C PHE A 307 -6.68 -0.12 14.61
N ASP A 308 -6.76 1.19 14.50
CA ASP A 308 -7.80 1.91 13.79
C ASP A 308 -7.18 3.05 12.97
N ALA A 309 -7.69 3.25 11.79
CA ALA A 309 -7.32 4.41 10.98
C ALA A 309 -8.44 4.80 10.02
N TRP A 310 -8.51 6.09 9.70
CA TRP A 310 -9.38 6.58 8.64
C TRP A 310 -8.81 7.81 7.96
N TYR A 311 -9.21 8.02 6.73
CA TYR A 311 -8.96 9.28 6.04
C TYR A 311 -10.20 9.79 5.32
N LEU A 312 -10.23 11.11 5.10
CA LEU A 312 -11.16 11.78 4.22
C LEU A 312 -10.41 12.66 3.23
N MET A 313 -10.72 12.53 1.93
CA MET A 313 -10.06 13.25 0.86
C MET A 313 -11.06 13.91 -0.07
N LEU A 314 -10.85 15.20 -0.34
CA LEU A 314 -11.54 15.93 -1.40
C LEU A 314 -10.59 16.15 -2.56
N SER A 315 -10.99 15.78 -3.79
CA SER A 315 -10.22 16.04 -5.00
C SER A 315 -11.05 16.76 -6.04
N HIS A 316 -10.52 17.88 -6.54
CA HIS A 316 -11.13 18.70 -7.58
C HIS A 316 -10.24 18.80 -8.81
N ARG A 317 -10.81 18.59 -9.99
CA ARG A 317 -10.12 18.72 -11.27
C ARG A 317 -10.69 19.88 -12.07
N THR A 318 -9.83 20.79 -12.52
CA THR A 318 -10.20 21.87 -13.42
C THR A 318 -9.20 21.97 -14.59
N GLY A 319 -9.67 21.65 -15.80
CA GLY A 319 -8.81 21.56 -16.98
C GLY A 319 -7.68 20.55 -16.80
N ARG A 320 -6.45 21.02 -16.81
CA ARG A 320 -5.23 20.23 -16.63
C ARG A 320 -4.75 20.16 -15.18
N HIS A 321 -5.41 20.87 -14.26
CA HIS A 321 -5.07 20.92 -12.84
C HIS A 321 -5.92 19.93 -12.05
N ARG A 322 -5.30 19.35 -11.02
CA ARG A 322 -5.98 18.61 -9.94
C ARG A 322 -5.48 19.15 -8.61
N PHE A 323 -6.40 19.45 -7.72
CA PHE A 323 -6.15 19.81 -6.35
C PHE A 323 -6.74 18.73 -5.45
N SER A 324 -6.01 18.32 -4.43
CA SER A 324 -6.48 17.36 -3.44
C SER A 324 -6.13 17.82 -2.04
N LEU A 325 -7.05 17.58 -1.11
CA LEU A 325 -6.89 17.82 0.32
C LEU A 325 -7.28 16.55 1.04
N ARG A 326 -6.40 15.99 1.89
CA ARG A 326 -6.64 14.80 2.69
C ARG A 326 -6.31 15.05 4.14
N TYR A 327 -7.18 14.60 5.03
CA TYR A 327 -6.94 14.48 6.46
C TYR A 327 -6.94 13.01 6.83
N ASP A 328 -5.98 12.61 7.65
CA ASP A 328 -5.76 11.26 8.17
C ASP A 328 -5.81 11.26 9.69
N HIS A 329 -6.36 10.20 10.28
CA HIS A 329 -6.29 9.90 11.70
C HIS A 329 -5.99 8.41 11.88
N PHE A 330 -5.13 8.07 12.84
CA PHE A 330 -4.70 6.70 13.06
C PHE A 330 -4.27 6.44 14.49
N THR A 331 -4.52 5.22 14.97
CA THR A 331 -4.16 4.77 16.33
C THR A 331 -3.68 3.32 16.30
N VAL A 332 -2.81 2.98 17.24
CA VAL A 332 -2.48 1.62 17.67
C VAL A 332 -2.56 1.60 19.17
N THR A 333 -3.38 0.70 19.71
CA THR A 333 -3.59 0.56 21.16
C THR A 333 -3.13 -0.81 21.61
N GLU A 334 -2.18 -0.84 22.50
CA GLU A 334 -1.66 -2.05 23.13
C GLU A 334 -2.68 -2.59 24.14
N ASP A 335 -2.94 -3.90 24.09
CA ASP A 335 -3.77 -4.64 25.06
C ASP A 335 -3.19 -6.04 25.32
N ASP A 336 -1.92 -6.09 25.75
CA ASP A 336 -1.21 -7.33 26.00
C ASP A 336 -0.72 -7.49 27.42
N ILE A 337 0.00 -8.59 27.68
CA ILE A 337 0.47 -8.95 29.03
C ILE A 337 1.95 -8.62 29.26
N TRP A 338 2.64 -8.10 28.23
CA TRP A 338 4.08 -7.85 28.27
C TRP A 338 4.38 -6.39 28.63
N PRO A 339 4.87 -6.10 29.83
CA PRO A 339 4.97 -4.69 30.31
C PRO A 339 6.21 -3.95 29.81
N TRP A 340 6.94 -4.49 28.84
CA TRP A 340 8.27 -4.00 28.45
C TRP A 340 8.34 -3.47 27.02
N ASP A 341 7.34 -3.74 26.21
CA ASP A 341 7.16 -3.14 24.90
C ASP A 341 6.02 -2.12 24.98
N TYR A 342 6.19 -1.02 24.31
CA TYR A 342 5.28 0.09 24.35
C TYR A 342 4.75 0.33 22.95
N ASN A 343 3.63 -0.32 22.61
CA ASN A 343 3.10 -0.32 21.25
C ASN A 343 2.04 0.76 21.01
N HIS A 344 1.69 1.55 22.02
CA HIS A 344 0.78 2.68 21.83
C HIS A 344 1.35 3.71 20.89
N SER A 345 0.63 4.01 19.83
CA SER A 345 0.91 5.11 18.92
C SER A 345 -0.36 5.70 18.35
N ASP A 346 -0.37 7.00 18.12
CA ASP A 346 -1.47 7.74 17.52
C ASP A 346 -0.96 8.89 16.67
N GLY A 347 -1.81 9.40 15.80
CA GLY A 347 -1.47 10.60 15.05
C GLY A 347 -2.54 11.04 14.08
N GLU A 348 -2.28 12.19 13.52
CA GLU A 348 -3.09 12.81 12.48
C GLU A 348 -2.21 13.47 11.42
N GLY A 349 -2.73 13.60 10.22
CA GLY A 349 -2.00 14.21 9.11
C GLY A 349 -2.88 15.02 8.19
N LEU A 350 -2.31 16.05 7.60
CA LEU A 350 -2.95 16.87 6.58
C LEU A 350 -2.07 16.93 5.34
N THR A 351 -2.63 16.58 4.18
CA THR A 351 -1.93 16.61 2.89
C THR A 351 -2.66 17.53 1.93
N VAL A 352 -1.93 18.48 1.35
CA VAL A 352 -2.41 19.35 0.28
C VAL A 352 -1.58 19.04 -0.97
N ASN A 353 -2.25 18.76 -2.09
CA ASN A 353 -1.58 18.37 -3.32
C ASN A 353 -2.13 19.16 -4.50
N TRP A 354 -1.24 19.54 -5.40
CA TRP A 354 -1.55 20.07 -6.72
C TRP A 354 -0.80 19.28 -7.79
N ARG A 355 -1.49 18.90 -8.86
CA ARG A 355 -0.93 18.26 -10.04
C ARG A 355 -1.31 19.02 -11.30
N TYR A 356 -0.39 19.13 -12.22
CA TYR A 356 -0.57 19.77 -13.52
C TYR A 356 -0.14 18.84 -14.65
N HIS A 357 -1.08 18.45 -15.50
CA HIS A 357 -0.80 17.64 -16.69
C HIS A 357 -0.28 18.52 -17.82
N LEU A 358 1.04 18.55 -18.02
CA LEU A 358 1.69 19.25 -19.14
C LEU A 358 1.20 18.71 -20.48
N ASN A 359 1.17 17.38 -20.61
CA ASN A 359 0.65 16.62 -21.74
C ASN A 359 0.30 15.19 -21.30
N LYS A 360 0.10 14.27 -22.26
CA LYS A 360 -0.22 12.87 -21.95
C LYS A 360 0.89 12.10 -21.20
N ASN A 361 2.14 12.52 -21.35
CA ASN A 361 3.30 11.85 -20.81
C ASN A 361 3.89 12.54 -19.56
N TRP A 362 3.77 13.87 -19.46
CA TRP A 362 4.44 14.66 -18.44
C TRP A 362 3.47 15.32 -17.47
N GLN A 363 3.77 15.22 -16.19
CA GLN A 363 3.03 15.84 -15.10
C GLN A 363 4.00 16.52 -14.13
N LEU A 364 3.65 17.70 -13.67
CA LEU A 364 4.24 18.37 -12.53
C LEU A 364 3.35 18.22 -11.32
N GLY A 365 3.94 18.20 -10.13
CA GLY A 365 3.21 18.18 -8.88
C GLY A 365 3.90 18.97 -7.78
N LEU A 366 3.08 19.50 -6.87
CA LEU A 366 3.51 20.06 -5.61
C LEU A 366 2.66 19.44 -4.51
N GLU A 367 3.29 19.04 -3.43
CA GLU A 367 2.61 18.52 -2.26
C GLU A 367 3.22 19.07 -0.99
N HIS A 368 2.39 19.38 -0.02
CA HIS A 368 2.79 19.67 1.33
C HIS A 368 2.04 18.77 2.29
N HIS A 369 2.75 18.11 3.17
CA HIS A 369 2.23 17.19 4.18
C HIS A 369 2.77 17.58 5.54
N ILE A 370 1.86 17.68 6.52
CA ILE A 370 2.17 17.86 7.92
C ILE A 370 1.51 16.76 8.73
N ASN A 371 2.17 16.29 9.79
CA ASN A 371 1.59 15.36 10.74
C ASN A 371 2.07 15.64 12.15
N SER A 372 1.21 15.30 13.11
CA SER A 372 1.53 15.21 14.53
C SER A 372 1.31 13.77 14.96
N ASN A 373 2.29 13.17 15.62
CA ASN A 373 2.19 11.77 16.01
C ASN A 373 2.91 11.48 17.33
N THR A 374 2.37 10.50 18.04
CA THR A 374 2.86 9.99 19.31
C THR A 374 3.25 8.51 19.13
N ALA A 375 4.38 8.09 19.67
CA ALA A 375 4.77 6.69 19.79
C ALA A 375 5.54 6.46 21.08
N VAL A 376 4.96 5.71 22.01
CA VAL A 376 5.48 5.57 23.37
C VAL A 376 6.84 4.87 23.40
N ASN A 377 7.08 3.94 22.48
CA ASN A 377 8.35 3.22 22.40
C ASN A 377 9.58 4.11 22.07
N ARG A 378 9.40 5.33 21.56
CA ARG A 378 10.49 6.31 21.37
C ARG A 378 11.22 6.65 22.67
N MET A 379 10.54 6.60 23.81
CA MET A 379 11.17 6.83 25.10
C MET A 379 12.30 5.82 25.40
N THR A 380 12.20 4.58 24.91
CA THR A 380 13.23 3.54 25.08
C THR A 380 14.52 3.85 24.32
N LEU A 381 14.45 4.74 23.33
CA LEU A 381 15.56 5.26 22.55
C LEU A 381 15.98 6.67 22.98
N SER A 382 15.47 7.15 24.12
CA SER A 382 15.71 8.51 24.64
C SER A 382 15.26 9.61 23.66
N GLN A 383 14.21 9.36 22.90
CA GLN A 383 13.62 10.32 21.95
C GLN A 383 12.31 10.90 22.49
N ALA A 384 11.87 12.02 21.91
CA ALA A 384 10.58 12.61 22.21
C ALA A 384 9.45 11.66 21.79
N VAL A 385 8.50 11.44 22.70
CA VAL A 385 7.34 10.56 22.47
C VAL A 385 6.40 11.16 21.43
N SER A 386 6.11 12.47 21.53
CA SER A 386 5.28 13.21 20.57
C SER A 386 6.17 14.08 19.69
N VAL A 387 5.90 14.08 18.38
CA VAL A 387 6.65 14.85 17.39
C VAL A 387 5.73 15.40 16.31
N ASP A 388 6.07 16.57 15.81
CA ASP A 388 5.52 17.15 14.59
C ASP A 388 6.52 16.92 13.46
N GLN A 389 6.03 16.58 12.28
CA GLN A 389 6.84 16.35 11.09
C GLN A 389 6.17 16.99 9.89
N GLN A 390 6.97 17.44 8.95
CA GLN A 390 6.45 18.00 7.69
C GLN A 390 7.38 17.70 6.52
N GLN A 391 6.79 17.66 5.35
CA GLN A 391 7.53 17.58 4.09
C GLN A 391 6.84 18.36 2.97
N SER A 392 7.65 18.92 2.08
CA SER A 392 7.22 19.53 0.83
C SER A 392 7.88 18.81 -0.34
N LEU A 393 7.09 18.45 -1.33
CA LEU A 393 7.54 17.75 -2.53
C LEU A 393 7.28 18.60 -3.77
N ALA A 394 8.29 18.75 -4.64
CA ALA A 394 8.09 19.15 -6.02
C ALA A 394 8.44 17.96 -6.91
N VAL A 395 7.48 17.50 -7.70
CA VAL A 395 7.55 16.24 -8.44
C VAL A 395 7.49 16.47 -9.93
N LEU A 396 8.41 15.86 -10.66
CA LEU A 396 8.34 15.69 -12.12
C LEU A 396 8.06 14.22 -12.41
N GLU A 397 6.93 13.95 -13.04
CA GLU A 397 6.53 12.59 -13.40
C GLU A 397 6.49 12.41 -14.91
N PHE A 398 7.11 11.33 -15.38
CA PHE A 398 7.04 10.86 -16.77
C PHE A 398 6.24 9.57 -16.83
N ARG A 399 5.31 9.48 -17.77
CA ARG A 399 4.48 8.30 -18.08
C ARG A 399 4.68 7.91 -19.55
N TRP A 400 4.94 6.65 -19.77
CA TRP A 400 4.97 6.04 -21.08
C TRP A 400 3.91 4.93 -21.15
N HIS A 401 3.12 4.95 -22.23
CA HIS A 401 2.02 4.01 -22.50
C HIS A 401 2.21 3.33 -23.84
#